data_c760f98c4c342f8207ea13610af5b458
#
_entry.id   c760f98c4c342f8207ea13610af5b458
#
_cell.length_a   1.000
_cell.length_b   1.000
_cell.length_c   1.000
_cell.angle_alpha   90.00
_cell.angle_beta   90.00
_cell.angle_gamma   90.00
#
_symmetry.space_group_name_H-M   'P 1'
#
loop_
_entity.id
_entity.type
_entity.pdbx_description
1 polymer ?
#
loop_
_entity_poly.entity_id
_entity_poly.type
_entity_poly.pdbx_seq_one_letter_code
_entity_poly.pdbx_strand_id
1 'polypeptide(L)'
;MRKLFAVFAFLAVFFPAASYAIVPTQEQPIAVVRALDKMTARVEEIELPVGKTVQFGTLSLIAHTCRITLPEETPPESAAYLEIGEVKPGAKDIPVFQGWMFASSPALSAMEHPVYDIWLTGCKDKAAPTK
;
A
#
# COMPACT_ATOMS: atom_id res chain seq x y z
N MET A 1 -27.15 -67.03 -5.97
CA MET A 1 -26.86 -65.84 -6.75
C MET A 1 -26.31 -64.76 -5.82
N ARG A 2 -25.02 -64.60 -5.81
CA ARG A 2 -24.34 -63.54 -5.01
C ARG A 2 -24.06 -62.39 -5.92
N LYS A 3 -24.76 -61.26 -5.73
CA LYS A 3 -24.49 -60.03 -6.41
C LYS A 3 -23.35 -59.32 -5.68
N LEU A 4 -22.16 -59.27 -6.31
CA LEU A 4 -21.05 -58.42 -5.88
C LEU A 4 -21.35 -56.99 -6.29
N PHE A 5 -21.60 -56.14 -5.32
CA PHE A 5 -21.60 -54.68 -5.52
C PHE A 5 -20.14 -54.19 -5.42
N ALA A 6 -19.55 -53.86 -6.56
CA ALA A 6 -18.28 -53.18 -6.61
C ALA A 6 -18.51 -51.67 -6.28
N VAL A 7 -18.14 -51.30 -5.06
CA VAL A 7 -18.11 -49.89 -4.69
C VAL A 7 -16.84 -49.27 -5.25
N PHE A 8 -16.95 -48.49 -6.33
CA PHE A 8 -15.87 -47.67 -6.86
C PHE A 8 -15.74 -46.44 -5.94
N ALA A 9 -14.77 -46.48 -5.05
CA ALA A 9 -14.38 -45.28 -4.28
C ALA A 9 -13.63 -44.31 -5.20
N PHE A 10 -14.30 -43.24 -5.60
CA PHE A 10 -13.70 -42.13 -6.35
C PHE A 10 -12.84 -41.32 -5.36
N LEU A 11 -11.54 -41.54 -5.38
CA LEU A 11 -10.59 -40.78 -4.60
C LEU A 11 -10.40 -39.41 -5.32
N ALA A 12 -11.13 -38.40 -4.87
CA ALA A 12 -10.94 -37.01 -5.34
C ALA A 12 -9.60 -36.51 -4.82
N VAL A 13 -8.61 -36.47 -5.69
CA VAL A 13 -7.31 -35.84 -5.40
C VAL A 13 -7.48 -34.32 -5.42
N PHE A 14 -7.56 -33.72 -4.25
CA PHE A 14 -7.55 -32.27 -4.09
C PHE A 14 -6.11 -31.80 -4.29
N PHE A 15 -5.81 -31.22 -5.46
CA PHE A 15 -4.58 -30.46 -5.66
C PHE A 15 -4.76 -29.06 -5.08
N PRO A 16 -3.99 -28.65 -4.07
CA PRO A 16 -4.02 -27.27 -3.64
C PRO A 16 -3.45 -26.41 -4.77
N ALA A 17 -4.26 -25.50 -5.31
CA ALA A 17 -3.77 -24.48 -6.23
C ALA A 17 -2.84 -23.54 -5.45
N ALA A 18 -1.55 -23.58 -5.75
CA ALA A 18 -0.60 -22.61 -5.19
C ALA A 18 -0.91 -21.23 -5.76
N SER A 19 -1.51 -20.38 -4.95
CA SER A 19 -1.71 -18.96 -5.30
C SER A 19 -0.38 -18.24 -5.11
N TYR A 20 0.28 -17.89 -6.21
CA TYR A 20 1.46 -17.04 -6.16
C TYR A 20 1.01 -15.59 -6.00
N ALA A 21 1.35 -14.97 -4.88
CA ALA A 21 1.17 -13.54 -4.69
C ALA A 21 2.25 -12.80 -5.49
N ILE A 22 1.84 -11.86 -6.36
CA ILE A 22 2.76 -10.98 -7.06
C ILE A 22 3.20 -9.90 -6.07
N VAL A 23 4.51 -9.86 -5.81
CA VAL A 23 5.11 -8.91 -4.86
C VAL A 23 5.87 -7.84 -5.66
N PRO A 24 5.61 -6.55 -5.43
CA PRO A 24 6.38 -5.47 -6.04
C PRO A 24 7.85 -5.55 -5.65
N THR A 25 8.74 -5.58 -6.63
CA THR A 25 10.18 -5.76 -6.44
C THR A 25 11.03 -4.60 -6.96
N GLN A 26 10.53 -3.85 -7.96
CA GLN A 26 11.27 -2.77 -8.59
C GLN A 26 11.18 -1.50 -7.76
N GLU A 27 12.30 -1.04 -7.22
CA GLU A 27 12.37 0.19 -6.43
C GLU A 27 12.21 1.43 -7.29
N GLN A 28 11.45 2.39 -6.74
CA GLN A 28 11.24 3.71 -7.33
C GLN A 28 11.62 4.80 -6.31
N PRO A 29 12.16 5.93 -6.76
CA PRO A 29 12.67 6.96 -5.85
C PRO A 29 11.58 7.83 -5.21
N ILE A 30 10.33 7.77 -5.70
CA ILE A 30 9.26 8.65 -5.24
C ILE A 30 7.99 7.85 -5.02
N ALA A 31 7.44 7.92 -3.80
CA ALA A 31 6.09 7.48 -3.51
C ALA A 31 5.09 8.60 -3.79
N VAL A 32 3.93 8.27 -4.30
CA VAL A 32 2.84 9.21 -4.55
C VAL A 32 1.66 8.82 -3.68
N VAL A 33 1.25 9.74 -2.83
CA VAL A 33 0.11 9.55 -1.95
C VAL A 33 -0.96 10.61 -2.22
N ARG A 34 -2.21 10.28 -1.93
CA ARG A 34 -3.26 11.27 -1.80
C ARG A 34 -3.55 11.51 -0.33
N ALA A 35 -3.76 12.77 -0.02
CA ALA A 35 -4.11 13.24 1.30
C ALA A 35 -5.46 13.95 1.25
N LEU A 36 -6.37 13.53 2.11
CA LEU A 36 -7.68 14.16 2.31
C LEU A 36 -7.70 14.86 3.66
N ASP A 37 -7.98 16.15 3.65
CA ASP A 37 -8.42 16.89 4.84
C ASP A 37 -9.94 16.78 4.96
N LYS A 38 -10.40 16.04 5.97
CA LYS A 38 -11.82 15.77 6.18
C LYS A 38 -12.61 16.99 6.68
N MET A 39 -11.91 17.96 7.27
CA MET A 39 -12.57 19.19 7.77
C MET A 39 -12.93 20.13 6.63
N THR A 40 -12.08 20.21 5.62
CA THR A 40 -12.25 21.10 4.47
C THR A 40 -12.68 20.38 3.19
N ALA A 41 -12.72 19.03 3.21
CA ALA A 41 -12.94 18.17 2.06
C ALA A 41 -11.91 18.38 0.92
N ARG A 42 -10.70 18.79 1.27
CA ARG A 42 -9.64 19.07 0.32
C ARG A 42 -8.78 17.83 0.09
N VAL A 43 -8.60 17.49 -1.18
CA VAL A 43 -7.74 16.37 -1.61
C VAL A 43 -6.54 16.93 -2.34
N GLU A 44 -5.34 16.50 -1.93
CA GLU A 44 -4.08 16.85 -2.58
C GLU A 44 -3.29 15.60 -2.92
N GLU A 45 -2.57 15.62 -4.03
CA GLU A 45 -1.58 14.61 -4.37
C GLU A 45 -0.21 15.10 -3.89
N ILE A 46 0.49 14.25 -3.16
CA ILE A 46 1.76 14.58 -2.53
C ILE A 46 2.81 13.59 -3.00
N GLU A 47 3.93 14.11 -3.47
CA GLU A 47 5.11 13.32 -3.78
C GLU A 47 6.01 13.22 -2.56
N LEU A 48 6.39 12.00 -2.23
CA LEU A 48 7.29 11.68 -1.14
C LEU A 48 8.58 11.10 -1.72
N PRO A 49 9.61 11.91 -1.92
CA PRO A 49 10.94 11.39 -2.25
C PRO A 49 11.39 10.43 -1.14
N VAL A 50 11.80 9.23 -1.50
CA VAL A 50 12.18 8.20 -0.53
C VAL A 50 13.30 8.72 0.39
N GLY A 51 13.11 8.56 1.70
CA GLY A 51 14.03 9.00 2.73
C GLY A 51 13.89 10.46 3.15
N LYS A 52 13.00 11.23 2.53
CA LYS A 52 12.75 12.63 2.89
C LYS A 52 11.42 12.81 3.61
N THR A 53 11.42 13.64 4.64
CA THR A 53 10.20 14.01 5.35
C THR A 53 9.48 15.12 4.62
N VAL A 54 8.19 14.92 4.37
CA VAL A 54 7.29 15.93 3.79
C VAL A 54 6.16 16.22 4.78
N GLN A 55 5.79 17.48 4.93
CA GLN A 55 4.70 17.86 5.84
C GLN A 55 3.40 18.10 5.08
N PHE A 56 2.30 17.63 5.64
CA PHE A 56 0.95 17.92 5.20
C PHE A 56 0.08 18.24 6.42
N GLY A 57 -0.38 19.48 6.51
CA GLY A 57 -1.08 19.93 7.70
C GLY A 57 -0.22 19.77 8.96
N THR A 58 -0.73 19.03 9.93
CA THR A 58 0.01 18.70 11.17
C THR A 58 0.75 17.36 11.08
N LEU A 59 0.71 16.70 9.90
CA LEU A 59 1.36 15.41 9.71
C LEU A 59 2.76 15.56 9.11
N SER A 60 3.67 14.71 9.55
CA SER A 60 4.95 14.45 8.90
C SER A 60 4.89 13.08 8.21
N LEU A 61 5.23 13.03 6.94
CA LEU A 61 5.21 11.83 6.13
C LEU A 61 6.61 11.50 5.63
N ILE A 62 7.00 10.24 5.77
CA ILE A 62 8.23 9.74 5.18
C ILE A 62 7.95 8.38 4.50
N ALA A 63 8.39 8.24 3.26
CA ALA A 63 8.44 6.97 2.56
C ALA A 63 9.84 6.38 2.71
N HIS A 64 9.94 5.20 3.29
CA HIS A 64 11.21 4.49 3.41
C HIS A 64 11.57 3.71 2.16
N THR A 65 10.55 3.26 1.43
CA THR A 65 10.70 2.60 0.13
C THR A 65 9.40 2.71 -0.66
N CYS A 66 9.50 2.69 -1.98
CA CYS A 66 8.36 2.54 -2.88
C CYS A 66 8.74 1.57 -3.99
N ARG A 67 7.91 0.55 -4.23
CA ARG A 67 8.18 -0.53 -5.17
C ARG A 67 6.99 -0.77 -6.07
N ILE A 68 7.29 -1.11 -7.31
CA ILE A 68 6.29 -1.51 -8.30
C ILE A 68 6.57 -2.94 -8.78
N THR A 69 5.53 -3.57 -9.30
CA THR A 69 5.67 -4.82 -10.07
C THR A 69 6.39 -4.56 -11.38
N LEU A 70 7.02 -5.59 -11.93
CA LEU A 70 7.61 -5.49 -13.26
C LEU A 70 6.54 -5.25 -14.32
N PRO A 71 6.87 -4.60 -15.46
CA PRO A 71 5.88 -4.26 -16.48
C PRO A 71 5.12 -5.46 -17.06
N GLU A 72 5.74 -6.64 -17.08
CA GLU A 72 5.16 -7.90 -17.55
C GLU A 72 4.26 -8.61 -16.51
N GLU A 73 4.30 -8.18 -15.28
CA GLU A 73 3.51 -8.78 -14.20
C GLU A 73 2.10 -8.17 -14.16
N THR A 74 1.09 -9.01 -14.03
CA THR A 74 -0.31 -8.60 -13.92
C THR A 74 -1.01 -9.31 -12.77
N PRO A 75 -1.84 -8.59 -11.99
CA PRO A 75 -2.15 -7.17 -12.08
C PRO A 75 -1.00 -6.28 -11.59
N PRO A 76 -0.87 -5.04 -12.09
CA PRO A 76 0.15 -4.11 -11.61
C PRO A 76 -0.12 -3.71 -10.15
N GLU A 77 0.93 -3.61 -9.36
CA GLU A 77 0.84 -3.20 -7.96
C GLU A 77 1.94 -2.19 -7.63
N SER A 78 1.63 -1.29 -6.73
CA SER A 78 2.59 -0.40 -6.09
C SER A 78 2.46 -0.53 -4.59
N ALA A 79 3.59 -0.65 -3.90
CA ALA A 79 3.65 -0.75 -2.46
C ALA A 79 4.70 0.20 -1.89
N ALA A 80 4.38 0.85 -0.80
CA ALA A 80 5.32 1.72 -0.10
C ALA A 80 5.28 1.47 1.41
N TYR A 81 6.44 1.52 2.04
CA TYR A 81 6.52 1.53 3.48
C TYR A 81 6.54 2.98 3.95
N LEU A 82 5.49 3.38 4.65
CA LEU A 82 5.28 4.75 5.12
C LEU A 82 5.37 4.84 6.62
N GLU A 83 5.91 5.93 7.09
CA GLU A 83 5.86 6.35 8.48
C GLU A 83 5.22 7.74 8.54
N ILE A 84 4.15 7.85 9.31
CA ILE A 84 3.38 9.08 9.45
C ILE A 84 3.28 9.42 10.93
N GLY A 85 3.71 10.61 11.27
CA GLY A 85 3.61 11.15 12.62
C GLY A 85 2.80 12.44 12.66
N GLU A 86 2.25 12.75 13.81
CA GLU A 86 1.66 14.07 14.08
C GLU A 86 2.67 14.95 14.77
N VAL A 87 2.97 16.08 14.16
CA VAL A 87 3.92 17.07 14.69
C VAL A 87 3.24 17.89 15.77
N LYS A 88 3.82 17.89 16.96
CA LYS A 88 3.38 18.76 18.05
C LYS A 88 4.48 19.75 18.43
N PRO A 89 4.19 21.07 18.44
CA PRO A 89 5.16 22.06 18.87
C PRO A 89 5.70 21.77 20.27
N GLY A 90 7.03 21.72 20.42
CA GLY A 90 7.71 21.51 21.71
C GLY A 90 7.67 20.08 22.25
N ALA A 91 7.20 19.12 21.47
CA ALA A 91 7.14 17.69 21.86
C ALA A 91 7.64 16.79 20.73
N LYS A 92 7.85 15.51 21.04
CA LYS A 92 8.12 14.51 20.00
C LYS A 92 6.88 14.28 19.15
N ASP A 93 7.10 13.97 17.88
CA ASP A 93 6.03 13.55 16.97
C ASP A 93 5.33 12.31 17.53
N ILE A 94 4.01 12.30 17.42
CA ILE A 94 3.20 11.16 17.83
C ILE A 94 3.05 10.23 16.62
N PRO A 95 3.44 8.94 16.73
CA PRO A 95 3.22 7.99 15.65
C PRO A 95 1.72 7.85 15.34
N VAL A 96 1.35 8.00 14.06
CA VAL A 96 -0.03 7.84 13.56
C VAL A 96 -0.14 6.55 12.75
N PHE A 97 0.84 6.29 11.91
CA PHE A 97 0.88 5.11 11.06
C PHE A 97 2.32 4.70 10.79
N GLN A 98 2.56 3.40 10.78
CA GLN A 98 3.82 2.83 10.32
C GLN A 98 3.55 1.47 9.69
N GLY A 99 3.84 1.32 8.41
CA GLY A 99 3.61 0.07 7.72
C GLY A 99 3.56 0.20 6.21
N TRP A 100 3.19 -0.91 5.57
CA TRP A 100 3.02 -1.00 4.13
C TRP A 100 1.64 -0.54 3.70
N MET A 101 1.61 0.31 2.67
CA MET A 101 0.40 0.64 1.92
C MET A 101 0.50 0.10 0.50
N PHE A 102 -0.64 -0.33 -0.03
CA PHE A 102 -0.76 -0.89 -1.38
C PHE A 102 -1.74 -0.06 -2.20
N ALA A 103 -1.32 0.35 -3.39
CA ALA A 103 -2.14 1.23 -4.24
C ALA A 103 -3.44 0.56 -4.71
N SER A 104 -3.40 -0.75 -4.99
CA SER A 104 -4.59 -1.51 -5.43
C SER A 104 -5.58 -1.80 -4.31
N SER A 105 -5.17 -1.69 -3.05
CA SER A 105 -5.97 -2.07 -1.89
C SER A 105 -5.80 -1.08 -0.73
N PRO A 106 -6.27 0.16 -0.87
CA PRO A 106 -6.08 1.21 0.14
C PRO A 106 -6.63 0.83 1.53
N ALA A 107 -7.67 -0.01 1.56
CA ALA A 107 -8.31 -0.42 2.81
C ALA A 107 -7.52 -1.47 3.61
N LEU A 108 -6.51 -2.13 3.02
CA LEU A 108 -5.70 -3.15 3.70
C LEU A 108 -4.88 -2.57 4.86
N SER A 109 -4.39 -1.35 4.70
CA SER A 109 -3.56 -0.66 5.68
C SER A 109 -4.03 0.78 5.76
N ALA A 110 -5.19 0.98 6.37
CA ALA A 110 -5.78 2.31 6.53
C ALA A 110 -5.10 3.06 7.68
N MET A 111 -4.77 4.31 7.42
CA MET A 111 -4.39 5.24 8.48
C MET A 111 -5.63 5.72 9.21
N GLU A 112 -5.66 5.59 10.53
CA GLU A 112 -6.74 6.13 11.36
C GLU A 112 -6.34 7.46 11.96
N HIS A 113 -6.98 8.54 11.50
CA HIS A 113 -6.80 9.88 12.03
C HIS A 113 -8.12 10.66 11.94
N PRO A 114 -8.47 11.47 12.95
CA PRO A 114 -9.77 12.17 12.97
C PRO A 114 -9.91 13.24 11.88
N VAL A 115 -8.81 13.81 11.40
CA VAL A 115 -8.81 14.93 10.45
C VAL A 115 -8.33 14.54 9.06
N TYR A 116 -7.38 13.61 8.96
CA TYR A 116 -6.71 13.30 7.68
C TYR A 116 -6.86 11.84 7.30
N ASP A 117 -7.01 11.59 6.01
CA ASP A 117 -6.80 10.28 5.39
C ASP A 117 -5.64 10.36 4.40
N ILE A 118 -4.76 9.37 4.46
CA ILE A 118 -3.62 9.23 3.55
C ILE A 118 -3.66 7.84 2.93
N TRP A 119 -3.49 7.75 1.62
CA TRP A 119 -3.37 6.47 0.94
C TRP A 119 -2.40 6.54 -0.24
N LEU A 120 -1.74 5.42 -0.51
CA LEU A 120 -0.81 5.30 -1.63
C LEU A 120 -1.57 5.22 -2.95
N THR A 121 -1.12 5.96 -3.95
CA THR A 121 -1.63 5.89 -5.33
C THR A 121 -0.64 5.27 -6.29
N GLY A 122 0.64 5.32 -6.00
CA GLY A 122 1.67 4.72 -6.84
C GLY A 122 3.08 5.12 -6.46
N CYS A 123 4.02 4.71 -7.29
CA CYS A 123 5.41 5.12 -7.23
C CYS A 123 5.81 5.68 -8.60
N LYS A 124 6.79 6.56 -8.64
CA LYS A 124 7.33 7.07 -9.89
C LYS A 124 8.83 7.33 -9.82
N ASP A 125 9.43 7.41 -11.00
CA ASP A 125 10.88 7.57 -11.16
C ASP A 125 11.33 9.03 -11.23
N LYS A 126 10.41 9.96 -11.51
CA LYS A 126 10.70 11.39 -11.64
C LYS A 126 9.65 12.22 -10.93
N ALA A 127 10.12 13.29 -10.25
CA ALA A 127 9.24 14.29 -9.68
C ALA A 127 8.42 14.99 -10.78
N ALA A 128 7.19 15.45 -10.39
CA ALA A 128 6.42 16.30 -11.27
C ALA A 128 7.19 17.60 -11.58
N PRO A 129 7.09 18.13 -12.82
CA PRO A 129 7.72 19.41 -13.14
C PRO A 129 7.15 20.51 -12.26
N THR A 130 8.02 21.28 -11.62
CA THR A 130 7.65 22.49 -10.90
C THR A 130 7.12 23.53 -11.89
N LYS A 131 5.92 23.98 -11.63
CA LYS A 131 5.34 25.10 -12.37
C LYS A 131 5.90 26.42 -11.87
#